data_31b109063b5c487306452a7bb1357c77
#
_entry.id   31b109063b5c487306452a7bb1357c77
#
_cell.length_a   1.000
_cell.length_b   1.000
_cell.length_c   1.000
_cell.angle_alpha   90.00
_cell.angle_beta   90.00
_cell.angle_gamma   90.00
#
_symmetry.space_group_name_H-M   'P 1'
#
loop_
_entity.id
_entity.type
_entity.pdbx_description
1 polymer ?
#
loop_
_entity_poly.entity_id
_entity_poly.type
_entity_poly.pdbx_seq_one_letter_code
_entity_poly.pdbx_strand_id
1 'polypeptide(L)'
;MAVAPSPYTEKTDEQKAITEMVRQFADEQIIPQAEHFDHEDSFPEPIVEQMKELGLFGVTIPEEYGGMGLDLTTYAMIVEELSRGWISISGVINTHFIGSYLLMKFGSEEQRQRYLPRMASGEIRAAFSLSEPELGSDVQAIKTSAKKGEDGSYEINGQKMWVTNGLLSSLVFVLVKTDPEAQPRHKGFTCFIAEKEPGVGENTGEFAGLKVPPKIKKMGYKGVESTELVFDGYRCPAENILGGEEAGLNGGFSQMMDALEVGRVNVAARGVGIAQRALELALRYAQERKTFGKPIAEHQAIQFKLADMATQVDAARLLTLRAARLKDAGERSDLEAGMAKLFASEAGRFCVEESLRIHGGYGYSKEYEIERLYRDAPLLLIGEGTSEIQRMVIGRKLLQRHKL
;
A
#
# COMPACT_ATOMS: atom_id res chain seq x y z
N MET A 1 7.14 19.45 -20.87
CA MET A 1 6.34 20.62 -20.45
C MET A 1 5.55 20.20 -19.22
N ALA A 2 5.89 20.77 -18.07
CA ALA A 2 5.05 20.60 -16.89
C ALA A 2 3.73 21.40 -17.13
N VAL A 3 2.60 20.76 -16.90
CA VAL A 3 1.34 21.48 -16.79
C VAL A 3 1.50 22.48 -15.63
N ALA A 4 1.10 23.74 -15.83
CA ALA A 4 1.20 24.76 -14.79
C ALA A 4 0.54 24.25 -13.49
N PRO A 5 1.18 24.43 -12.31
CA PRO A 5 0.60 23.94 -11.07
C PRO A 5 -0.75 24.60 -10.84
N SER A 6 -1.76 23.77 -10.66
CA SER A 6 -3.08 24.20 -10.22
C SER A 6 -2.99 24.63 -8.75
N PRO A 7 -3.68 25.68 -8.30
CA PRO A 7 -3.73 26.05 -6.90
C PRO A 7 -4.22 24.91 -5.98
N TYR A 8 -4.90 23.91 -6.54
CA TYR A 8 -5.33 22.69 -5.83
C TYR A 8 -4.23 21.63 -5.71
N THR A 9 -3.12 21.76 -6.47
CA THR A 9 -1.96 20.89 -6.43
C THR A 9 -0.70 21.64 -6.00
N GLU A 10 -0.83 22.86 -5.47
CA GLU A 10 0.31 23.60 -4.93
C GLU A 10 1.01 22.80 -3.85
N LYS A 11 2.33 22.71 -4.01
CA LYS A 11 3.25 22.10 -3.05
C LYS A 11 3.96 23.21 -2.28
N THR A 12 4.15 23.00 -0.99
CA THR A 12 5.10 23.80 -0.21
C THR A 12 6.51 23.66 -0.78
N ASP A 13 7.44 24.53 -0.41
CA ASP A 13 8.81 24.42 -0.91
C ASP A 13 9.48 23.15 -0.39
N GLU A 14 9.17 22.71 0.82
CA GLU A 14 9.59 21.43 1.38
C GLU A 14 9.03 20.25 0.57
N GLN A 15 7.74 20.25 0.28
CA GLN A 15 7.11 19.21 -0.56
C GLN A 15 7.70 19.15 -1.97
N LYS A 16 8.04 20.31 -2.56
CA LYS A 16 8.75 20.36 -3.86
C LYS A 16 10.10 19.69 -3.74
N ALA A 17 10.92 20.08 -2.77
CA ALA A 17 12.26 19.55 -2.58
C ALA A 17 12.26 18.02 -2.38
N ILE A 18 11.37 17.53 -1.49
CA ILE A 18 11.25 16.10 -1.21
C ILE A 18 10.75 15.32 -2.44
N THR A 19 9.71 15.82 -3.11
CA THR A 19 9.18 15.12 -4.30
C THR A 19 10.15 15.15 -5.46
N GLU A 20 10.98 16.18 -5.61
CA GLU A 20 12.02 16.27 -6.63
C GLU A 20 13.16 15.27 -6.34
N MET A 21 13.59 15.18 -5.08
CA MET A 21 14.58 14.18 -4.64
C MET A 21 14.07 12.74 -4.89
N VAL A 22 12.82 12.42 -4.54
CA VAL A 22 12.26 11.09 -4.76
C VAL A 22 12.05 10.81 -6.26
N ARG A 23 11.70 11.83 -7.06
CA ARG A 23 11.61 11.71 -8.52
C ARG A 23 12.98 11.38 -9.13
N GLN A 24 14.03 12.09 -8.72
CA GLN A 24 15.40 11.81 -9.17
C GLN A 24 15.82 10.39 -8.78
N PHE A 25 15.55 9.98 -7.54
CA PHE A 25 15.81 8.61 -7.09
C PHE A 25 15.06 7.57 -7.95
N ALA A 26 13.79 7.83 -8.28
CA ALA A 26 13.01 6.96 -9.14
C ALA A 26 13.58 6.86 -10.55
N ASP A 27 14.00 7.99 -11.15
CA ASP A 27 14.53 8.04 -12.50
C ASP A 27 15.93 7.40 -12.61
N GLU A 28 16.79 7.60 -11.61
CA GLU A 28 18.19 7.17 -11.66
C GLU A 28 18.42 5.77 -11.07
N GLN A 29 17.62 5.36 -10.07
CA GLN A 29 17.86 4.13 -9.33
C GLN A 29 16.76 3.08 -9.52
N ILE A 30 15.48 3.47 -9.57
CA ILE A 30 14.39 2.50 -9.63
C ILE A 30 14.12 2.04 -11.07
N ILE A 31 13.83 2.99 -11.98
CA ILE A 31 13.42 2.67 -13.35
C ILE A 31 14.46 1.80 -14.08
N PRO A 32 15.78 2.10 -14.03
CA PRO A 32 16.77 1.31 -14.75
C PRO A 32 16.92 -0.13 -14.26
N GLN A 33 16.56 -0.41 -13.02
CA GLN A 33 16.74 -1.72 -12.39
C GLN A 33 15.44 -2.53 -12.31
N ALA A 34 14.28 -1.88 -12.45
CA ALA A 34 12.97 -2.49 -12.21
C ALA A 34 12.69 -3.69 -13.12
N GLU A 35 13.11 -3.65 -14.39
CA GLU A 35 12.96 -4.75 -15.34
C GLU A 35 13.68 -6.02 -14.86
N HIS A 36 14.93 -5.87 -14.42
CA HIS A 36 15.74 -6.98 -13.93
C HIS A 36 15.07 -7.68 -12.74
N PHE A 37 14.74 -6.92 -11.69
CA PHE A 37 14.11 -7.49 -10.49
C PHE A 37 12.71 -8.05 -10.74
N ASP A 38 11.93 -7.46 -11.66
CA ASP A 38 10.63 -8.00 -12.04
C ASP A 38 10.76 -9.32 -12.81
N HIS A 39 11.66 -9.41 -13.76
CA HIS A 39 11.85 -10.63 -14.56
C HIS A 39 12.37 -11.80 -13.73
N GLU A 40 13.32 -11.53 -12.82
CA GLU A 40 13.87 -12.53 -11.89
C GLU A 40 12.92 -12.84 -10.72
N ASP A 41 11.81 -12.10 -10.59
CA ASP A 41 10.91 -12.17 -9.43
C ASP A 41 11.69 -12.08 -8.10
N SER A 42 12.67 -11.18 -8.03
CA SER A 42 13.57 -11.02 -6.90
C SER A 42 13.32 -9.71 -6.14
N PHE A 43 13.64 -9.72 -4.83
CA PHE A 43 13.51 -8.54 -3.99
C PHE A 43 14.63 -7.54 -4.30
N PRO A 44 14.33 -6.24 -4.50
CA PRO A 44 15.29 -5.23 -4.92
C PRO A 44 16.07 -4.64 -3.73
N GLU A 45 16.83 -5.47 -3.01
CA GLU A 45 17.58 -5.08 -1.81
C GLU A 45 18.41 -3.81 -1.98
N PRO A 46 19.19 -3.62 -3.08
CA PRO A 46 20.00 -2.41 -3.25
C PRO A 46 19.17 -1.12 -3.30
N ILE A 47 17.96 -1.17 -3.89
CA ILE A 47 17.04 -0.04 -3.93
C ILE A 47 16.45 0.21 -2.54
N VAL A 48 16.11 -0.85 -1.82
CA VAL A 48 15.51 -0.76 -0.48
C VAL A 48 16.52 -0.21 0.54
N GLU A 49 17.80 -0.57 0.46
CA GLU A 49 18.84 0.03 1.31
C GLU A 49 18.97 1.54 1.06
N GLN A 50 18.97 2.00 -0.19
CA GLN A 50 18.93 3.43 -0.49
C GLN A 50 17.67 4.12 0.05
N MET A 51 16.52 3.44 0.05
CA MET A 51 15.30 3.98 0.66
C MET A 51 15.46 4.18 2.18
N LYS A 52 16.20 3.31 2.87
CA LYS A 52 16.53 3.48 4.29
C LYS A 52 17.42 4.71 4.50
N GLU A 53 18.47 4.85 3.70
CA GLU A 53 19.38 6.01 3.73
C GLU A 53 18.64 7.33 3.48
N LEU A 54 17.63 7.32 2.62
CA LEU A 54 16.75 8.48 2.33
C LEU A 54 15.67 8.68 3.39
N GLY A 55 15.58 7.84 4.43
CA GLY A 55 14.59 7.95 5.50
C GLY A 55 13.16 7.60 5.09
N LEU A 56 12.94 6.95 3.95
CA LEU A 56 11.61 6.69 3.39
C LEU A 56 10.77 5.70 4.21
N PHE A 57 11.35 5.01 5.18
CA PHE A 57 10.62 4.17 6.13
C PHE A 57 10.02 4.98 7.28
N GLY A 58 10.60 6.13 7.62
CA GLY A 58 10.19 7.00 8.72
C GLY A 58 9.38 8.23 8.31
N VAL A 59 8.89 8.33 7.08
CA VAL A 59 8.27 9.56 6.52
C VAL A 59 7.22 10.17 7.46
N THR A 60 6.28 9.36 7.97
CA THR A 60 5.18 9.85 8.83
C THR A 60 5.40 9.58 10.31
N ILE A 61 6.47 8.88 10.68
CA ILE A 61 6.83 8.65 12.08
C ILE A 61 7.34 9.95 12.67
N PRO A 62 6.87 10.38 13.88
CA PRO A 62 7.33 11.61 14.50
C PRO A 62 8.85 11.65 14.73
N GLU A 63 9.41 12.86 14.75
CA GLU A 63 10.84 13.09 14.98
C GLU A 63 11.32 12.54 16.32
N GLU A 64 10.47 12.58 17.35
CA GLU A 64 10.78 12.00 18.68
C GLU A 64 11.06 10.50 18.66
N TYR A 65 10.58 9.79 17.62
CA TYR A 65 10.87 8.37 17.37
C TYR A 65 11.85 8.18 16.19
N GLY A 66 12.53 9.24 15.76
CA GLY A 66 13.57 9.18 14.71
C GLY A 66 13.04 9.20 13.28
N GLY A 67 11.77 9.53 13.06
CA GLY A 67 11.18 9.70 11.74
C GLY A 67 11.28 11.14 11.22
N MET A 68 10.60 11.43 10.10
CA MET A 68 10.56 12.77 9.50
C MET A 68 9.37 13.61 9.97
N GLY A 69 8.34 13.01 10.58
CA GLY A 69 7.15 13.71 11.06
C GLY A 69 6.29 14.35 9.96
N LEU A 70 6.41 13.91 8.72
CA LEU A 70 5.69 14.52 7.59
C LEU A 70 4.22 14.06 7.54
N ASP A 71 3.39 14.90 6.92
CA ASP A 71 1.97 14.66 6.77
C ASP A 71 1.61 13.60 5.70
N LEU A 72 0.37 13.14 5.72
CA LEU A 72 -0.15 12.15 4.77
C LEU A 72 -0.14 12.68 3.32
N THR A 73 -0.32 13.98 3.14
CA THR A 73 -0.27 14.63 1.82
C THR A 73 1.13 14.49 1.22
N THR A 74 2.16 14.78 1.97
CA THR A 74 3.56 14.63 1.54
C THR A 74 3.91 13.16 1.30
N TYR A 75 3.47 12.26 2.19
CA TYR A 75 3.63 10.83 2.01
C TYR A 75 2.98 10.34 0.70
N ALA A 76 1.77 10.81 0.39
CA ALA A 76 1.09 10.45 -0.87
C ALA A 76 1.85 10.92 -2.11
N MET A 77 2.47 12.11 -2.07
CA MET A 77 3.32 12.61 -3.14
C MET A 77 4.59 11.76 -3.32
N ILE A 78 5.21 11.33 -2.24
CA ILE A 78 6.36 10.39 -2.26
C ILE A 78 5.94 9.06 -2.88
N VAL A 79 4.82 8.50 -2.46
CA VAL A 79 4.29 7.22 -2.97
C VAL A 79 3.96 7.31 -4.46
N GLU A 80 3.45 8.45 -4.93
CA GLU A 80 3.21 8.69 -6.35
C GLU A 80 4.52 8.56 -7.16
N GLU A 81 5.60 9.22 -6.74
CA GLU A 81 6.88 9.19 -7.45
C GLU A 81 7.54 7.79 -7.39
N LEU A 82 7.53 7.13 -6.24
CA LEU A 82 8.02 5.75 -6.12
C LEU A 82 7.24 4.80 -7.04
N SER A 83 5.93 4.97 -7.14
CA SER A 83 5.06 4.13 -7.98
C SER A 83 5.19 4.44 -9.46
N ARG A 84 5.52 5.69 -9.80
CA ARG A 84 5.93 6.08 -11.15
C ARG A 84 7.22 5.36 -11.57
N GLY A 85 8.14 5.18 -10.64
CA GLY A 85 9.33 4.37 -10.86
C GLY A 85 9.03 2.88 -11.01
N TRP A 86 8.46 2.30 -9.98
CA TRP A 86 7.97 0.92 -9.96
C TRP A 86 7.06 0.70 -8.74
N ILE A 87 5.83 0.26 -8.98
CA ILE A 87 4.81 0.10 -7.93
C ILE A 87 5.25 -0.86 -6.79
N SER A 88 6.14 -1.81 -7.06
CA SER A 88 6.66 -2.73 -6.05
C SER A 88 7.48 -2.01 -4.99
N ILE A 89 8.21 -0.96 -5.37
CA ILE A 89 9.01 -0.16 -4.43
C ILE A 89 8.12 0.58 -3.43
N SER A 90 7.06 1.23 -3.90
CA SER A 90 6.07 1.81 -2.99
C SER A 90 5.35 0.76 -2.14
N GLY A 91 5.28 -0.48 -2.64
CA GLY A 91 4.72 -1.63 -1.91
C GLY A 91 5.56 -2.06 -0.71
N VAL A 92 6.88 -1.90 -0.77
CA VAL A 92 7.77 -2.22 0.35
C VAL A 92 7.43 -1.38 1.59
N ILE A 93 7.11 -0.09 1.40
CA ILE A 93 6.75 0.80 2.52
C ILE A 93 5.25 0.84 2.82
N ASN A 94 4.37 0.26 2.01
CA ASN A 94 2.92 0.38 2.18
C ASN A 94 2.43 -0.22 3.51
N THR A 95 2.64 -1.52 3.73
CA THR A 95 2.19 -2.17 4.96
C THR A 95 2.97 -1.71 6.18
N HIS A 96 4.21 -1.29 5.99
CA HIS A 96 5.04 -0.66 7.01
C HIS A 96 4.43 0.68 7.48
N PHE A 97 4.03 1.55 6.56
CA PHE A 97 3.31 2.78 6.84
C PHE A 97 2.00 2.53 7.60
N ILE A 98 1.21 1.52 7.18
CA ILE A 98 -0.02 1.16 7.89
C ILE A 98 0.28 0.70 9.32
N GLY A 99 1.33 -0.11 9.51
CA GLY A 99 1.77 -0.57 10.83
C GLY A 99 2.25 0.57 11.72
N SER A 100 3.04 1.50 11.18
CA SER A 100 3.48 2.69 11.94
C SER A 100 2.31 3.59 12.33
N TYR A 101 1.35 3.80 11.42
CA TYR A 101 0.12 4.53 11.71
C TYR A 101 -0.69 3.88 12.86
N LEU A 102 -0.82 2.55 12.85
CA LEU A 102 -1.49 1.82 13.92
C LEU A 102 -0.81 2.04 15.27
N LEU A 103 0.52 1.96 15.32
CA LEU A 103 1.29 2.22 16.54
C LEU A 103 1.14 3.67 17.01
N MET A 104 1.31 4.64 16.12
CA MET A 104 1.18 6.06 16.47
C MET A 104 -0.19 6.39 17.04
N LYS A 105 -1.26 5.84 16.46
CA LYS A 105 -2.63 6.18 16.85
C LYS A 105 -3.16 5.38 18.03
N PHE A 106 -2.85 4.09 18.10
CA PHE A 106 -3.47 3.14 19.02
C PHE A 106 -2.47 2.44 19.94
N GLY A 107 -1.18 2.48 19.64
CA GLY A 107 -0.15 1.85 20.46
C GLY A 107 -0.04 2.48 21.84
N SER A 108 0.34 1.69 22.86
CA SER A 108 0.79 2.21 24.11
C SER A 108 2.13 2.95 23.96
N GLU A 109 2.52 3.77 24.94
CA GLU A 109 3.79 4.46 24.88
C GLU A 109 4.97 3.49 24.84
N GLU A 110 4.88 2.38 25.60
CA GLU A 110 5.88 1.32 25.60
C GLU A 110 6.01 0.68 24.22
N GLN A 111 4.89 0.43 23.53
CA GLN A 111 4.87 -0.10 22.17
C GLN A 111 5.47 0.88 21.16
N ARG A 112 5.15 2.18 21.27
CA ARG A 112 5.73 3.23 20.42
C ARG A 112 7.24 3.31 20.59
N GLN A 113 7.73 3.37 21.82
CA GLN A 113 9.16 3.44 22.13
C GLN A 113 9.91 2.17 21.69
N ARG A 114 9.27 0.99 21.80
CA ARG A 114 9.87 -0.28 21.43
C ARG A 114 10.05 -0.43 19.91
N TYR A 115 9.05 -0.01 19.12
CA TYR A 115 8.97 -0.35 17.70
C TYR A 115 9.25 0.82 16.76
N LEU A 116 8.72 2.04 17.02
CA LEU A 116 8.78 3.14 16.06
C LEU A 116 10.21 3.57 15.69
N PRO A 117 11.19 3.67 16.62
CA PRO A 117 12.55 4.05 16.23
C PRO A 117 13.20 3.07 15.26
N ARG A 118 13.01 1.76 15.49
CA ARG A 118 13.53 0.71 14.62
C ARG A 118 12.77 0.63 13.29
N MET A 119 11.49 0.99 13.29
CA MET A 119 10.69 1.11 12.08
C MET A 119 11.12 2.34 11.26
N ALA A 120 11.36 3.49 11.90
CA ALA A 120 11.78 4.73 11.22
C ALA A 120 13.10 4.55 10.46
N SER A 121 14.04 3.81 11.03
CA SER A 121 15.33 3.46 10.38
C SER A 121 15.20 2.37 9.30
N GLY A 122 14.07 1.66 9.23
CA GLY A 122 13.90 0.49 8.37
C GLY A 122 14.66 -0.76 8.87
N GLU A 123 15.17 -0.77 10.11
CA GLU A 123 15.78 -1.94 10.74
C GLU A 123 14.78 -3.09 10.82
N ILE A 124 13.56 -2.79 11.26
CA ILE A 124 12.43 -3.72 11.26
C ILE A 124 11.33 -3.23 10.33
N ARG A 125 10.69 -4.16 9.66
CA ARG A 125 9.55 -3.87 8.77
C ARG A 125 8.28 -4.46 9.32
N ALA A 126 7.15 -3.84 8.96
CA ALA A 126 5.83 -4.29 9.36
C ALA A 126 5.02 -4.83 8.18
N ALA A 127 4.29 -5.90 8.43
CA ALA A 127 3.23 -6.41 7.59
C ALA A 127 1.86 -6.15 8.22
N PHE A 128 0.82 -6.10 7.36
CA PHE A 128 -0.57 -5.91 7.74
C PHE A 128 -1.40 -7.09 7.26
N SER A 129 -2.13 -7.76 8.16
CA SER A 129 -2.69 -9.08 7.90
C SER A 129 -4.14 -9.20 8.35
N LEU A 130 -5.05 -9.27 7.36
CA LEU A 130 -6.50 -9.43 7.54
C LEU A 130 -7.01 -10.69 6.84
N SER A 131 -6.72 -10.79 5.55
CA SER A 131 -7.29 -11.79 4.64
C SER A 131 -6.88 -13.22 5.00
N GLU A 132 -7.76 -14.15 4.72
CA GLU A 132 -7.55 -15.59 4.86
C GLU A 132 -7.79 -16.27 3.50
N PRO A 133 -7.41 -17.54 3.30
CA PRO A 133 -7.56 -18.21 2.00
C PRO A 133 -8.96 -18.13 1.40
N GLU A 134 -10.00 -18.20 2.22
CA GLU A 134 -11.41 -18.16 1.79
C GLU A 134 -12.06 -16.77 1.97
N LEU A 135 -11.40 -15.82 2.64
CA LEU A 135 -12.01 -14.60 3.16
C LEU A 135 -11.14 -13.36 2.86
N GLY A 136 -11.56 -12.56 1.89
CA GLY A 136 -10.95 -11.27 1.56
C GLY A 136 -11.87 -10.10 1.90
N SER A 137 -12.95 -9.92 1.15
CA SER A 137 -13.89 -8.81 1.33
C SER A 137 -14.76 -8.94 2.59
N ASP A 138 -15.07 -10.17 3.03
CA ASP A 138 -15.83 -10.43 4.27
C ASP A 138 -14.89 -10.61 5.47
N VAL A 139 -14.27 -9.51 5.90
CA VAL A 139 -13.30 -9.50 7.01
C VAL A 139 -13.92 -9.94 8.34
N GLN A 140 -15.25 -9.76 8.55
CA GLN A 140 -15.91 -10.16 9.79
C GLN A 140 -16.15 -11.68 9.90
N ALA A 141 -15.92 -12.43 8.81
CA ALA A 141 -16.05 -13.88 8.80
C ALA A 141 -14.72 -14.62 9.06
N ILE A 142 -13.60 -13.92 9.26
CA ILE A 142 -12.28 -14.55 9.49
C ILE A 142 -12.34 -15.60 10.61
N LYS A 143 -11.54 -16.66 10.42
CA LYS A 143 -11.53 -17.85 11.28
C LYS A 143 -10.33 -17.90 12.22
N THR A 144 -9.22 -17.21 11.87
CA THR A 144 -8.04 -17.10 12.76
C THR A 144 -8.49 -16.57 14.12
N SER A 145 -8.16 -17.31 15.17
CA SER A 145 -8.65 -17.06 16.53
C SER A 145 -7.52 -17.08 17.56
N ALA A 146 -7.76 -16.44 18.69
CA ALA A 146 -6.85 -16.48 19.82
C ALA A 146 -7.59 -16.82 21.10
N LYS A 147 -6.94 -17.59 21.97
CA LYS A 147 -7.44 -17.92 23.30
C LYS A 147 -6.41 -17.54 24.36
N LYS A 148 -6.85 -16.91 25.44
CA LYS A 148 -5.99 -16.58 26.56
C LYS A 148 -5.58 -17.85 27.32
N GLY A 149 -4.29 -18.06 27.50
CA GLY A 149 -3.72 -19.14 28.29
C GLY A 149 -3.67 -18.81 29.79
N GLU A 150 -3.34 -19.81 30.61
CA GLU A 150 -3.20 -19.64 32.07
C GLU A 150 -2.01 -18.74 32.42
N ASP A 151 -0.99 -18.70 31.57
CA ASP A 151 0.19 -17.84 31.69
C ASP A 151 -0.06 -16.37 31.31
N GLY A 152 -1.29 -16.04 30.91
CA GLY A 152 -1.70 -14.70 30.46
C GLY A 152 -1.37 -14.38 29.00
N SER A 153 -0.63 -15.22 28.28
CA SER A 153 -0.42 -15.08 26.84
C SER A 153 -1.65 -15.50 26.04
N TYR A 154 -1.67 -15.15 24.76
CA TYR A 154 -2.72 -15.57 23.82
C TYR A 154 -2.16 -16.58 22.83
N GLU A 155 -2.77 -17.74 22.73
CA GLU A 155 -2.47 -18.76 21.74
C GLU A 155 -3.27 -18.49 20.47
N ILE A 156 -2.56 -18.16 19.39
CA ILE A 156 -3.15 -17.84 18.08
C ILE A 156 -3.09 -19.05 17.17
N ASN A 157 -4.25 -19.37 16.54
CA ASN A 157 -4.38 -20.46 15.58
C ASN A 157 -5.16 -19.99 14.33
N GLY A 158 -4.66 -20.35 13.14
CA GLY A 158 -5.29 -20.04 11.87
C GLY A 158 -4.31 -19.75 10.75
N GLN A 159 -4.81 -19.25 9.63
CA GLN A 159 -4.02 -18.98 8.43
C GLN A 159 -4.39 -17.63 7.83
N LYS A 160 -3.38 -16.85 7.49
CA LYS A 160 -3.51 -15.58 6.78
C LYS A 160 -2.92 -15.69 5.38
N MET A 161 -3.48 -14.94 4.42
CA MET A 161 -3.12 -15.02 3.01
C MET A 161 -2.93 -13.64 2.40
N TRP A 162 -2.14 -13.56 1.33
CA TRP A 162 -1.83 -12.31 0.61
C TRP A 162 -1.11 -11.26 1.45
N VAL A 163 -0.31 -11.71 2.43
CA VAL A 163 0.39 -10.82 3.34
C VAL A 163 1.60 -10.22 2.64
N THR A 164 1.47 -8.98 2.19
CA THR A 164 2.59 -8.20 1.61
C THR A 164 3.61 -7.90 2.71
N ASN A 165 4.90 -7.99 2.39
CA ASN A 165 6.01 -7.95 3.34
C ASN A 165 5.99 -9.08 4.40
N GLY A 166 5.09 -10.05 4.31
CA GLY A 166 4.94 -11.10 5.32
C GLY A 166 6.15 -12.00 5.48
N LEU A 167 6.97 -12.13 4.43
CA LEU A 167 8.21 -12.91 4.47
C LEU A 167 9.33 -12.13 5.16
N LEU A 168 9.57 -10.90 4.77
CA LEU A 168 10.73 -10.10 5.21
C LEU A 168 10.44 -9.15 6.38
N SER A 169 9.19 -9.06 6.86
CA SER A 169 8.86 -8.29 8.06
C SER A 169 9.28 -9.01 9.34
N SER A 170 9.54 -8.21 10.38
CA SER A 170 9.71 -8.68 11.75
C SER A 170 8.46 -8.53 12.60
N LEU A 171 7.55 -7.63 12.18
CA LEU A 171 6.28 -7.35 12.84
C LEU A 171 5.11 -7.64 11.91
N VAL A 172 4.06 -8.24 12.44
CA VAL A 172 2.80 -8.46 11.73
C VAL A 172 1.64 -7.92 12.56
N PHE A 173 0.98 -6.89 12.08
CA PHE A 173 -0.29 -6.44 12.64
C PHE A 173 -1.38 -7.37 12.14
N VAL A 174 -1.83 -8.27 12.99
CA VAL A 174 -2.76 -9.34 12.61
C VAL A 174 -4.10 -9.21 13.30
N LEU A 175 -5.20 -9.23 12.53
CA LEU A 175 -6.55 -9.28 13.06
C LEU A 175 -6.95 -10.71 13.40
N VAL A 176 -7.37 -10.93 14.62
CA VAL A 176 -7.68 -12.25 15.18
C VAL A 176 -9.00 -12.18 15.94
N LYS A 177 -9.78 -13.24 15.89
CA LYS A 177 -11.01 -13.38 16.66
C LYS A 177 -10.70 -13.83 18.09
N THR A 178 -11.05 -12.99 19.06
CA THR A 178 -10.86 -13.25 20.51
C THR A 178 -12.16 -13.57 21.24
N ASP A 179 -13.29 -13.05 20.73
CA ASP A 179 -14.61 -13.36 21.27
C ASP A 179 -15.55 -13.78 20.13
N PRO A 180 -15.81 -15.09 19.93
CA PRO A 180 -16.69 -15.58 18.88
C PRO A 180 -18.17 -15.27 19.14
N GLU A 181 -18.55 -14.99 20.39
CA GLU A 181 -19.94 -14.73 20.79
C GLU A 181 -20.31 -13.24 20.79
N ALA A 182 -19.33 -12.36 20.52
CA ALA A 182 -19.54 -10.91 20.55
C ALA A 182 -20.66 -10.44 19.63
N GLN A 183 -21.51 -9.56 20.17
CA GLN A 183 -22.55 -8.87 19.42
C GLN A 183 -22.41 -7.36 19.60
N PRO A 184 -22.30 -6.59 18.51
CA PRO A 184 -22.15 -7.03 17.11
C PRO A 184 -20.79 -7.70 16.85
N ARG A 185 -20.70 -8.57 15.85
CA ARG A 185 -19.53 -9.42 15.55
C ARG A 185 -18.19 -8.67 15.53
N HIS A 186 -18.17 -7.43 15.01
CA HIS A 186 -16.95 -6.65 14.90
C HIS A 186 -16.30 -6.30 16.28
N LYS A 187 -17.02 -6.44 17.38
CA LYS A 187 -16.49 -6.26 18.75
C LYS A 187 -15.78 -7.51 19.31
N GLY A 188 -15.69 -8.58 18.54
CA GLY A 188 -15.00 -9.81 18.96
C GLY A 188 -13.61 -9.98 18.35
N PHE A 189 -13.00 -8.91 17.82
CA PHE A 189 -11.69 -8.98 17.17
C PHE A 189 -10.66 -8.11 17.85
N THR A 190 -9.44 -8.66 17.96
CA THR A 190 -8.28 -7.99 18.52
C THR A 190 -7.17 -7.88 17.46
N CYS A 191 -6.48 -6.76 17.43
CA CYS A 191 -5.24 -6.60 16.66
C CYS A 191 -4.05 -6.97 17.54
N PHE A 192 -3.29 -7.98 17.13
CA PHE A 192 -2.05 -8.36 17.77
C PHE A 192 -0.86 -7.85 16.95
N ILE A 193 0.22 -7.48 17.63
CA ILE A 193 1.53 -7.25 17.06
C ILE A 193 2.30 -8.55 17.19
N ALA A 194 2.18 -9.43 16.19
CA ALA A 194 2.92 -10.69 16.17
C ALA A 194 4.35 -10.44 15.70
N GLU A 195 5.31 -10.79 16.53
CA GLU A 195 6.73 -10.72 16.20
C GLU A 195 7.19 -12.03 15.56
N LYS A 196 8.14 -11.95 14.64
CA LYS A 196 8.69 -13.13 13.96
C LYS A 196 10.09 -12.89 13.40
N GLU A 197 10.80 -13.98 13.11
CA GLU A 197 12.01 -13.94 12.31
C GLU A 197 11.68 -13.68 10.83
N PRO A 198 12.42 -12.78 10.16
CA PRO A 198 12.34 -12.63 8.70
C PRO A 198 12.81 -13.91 7.98
N GLY A 199 12.10 -14.30 6.92
CA GLY A 199 12.48 -15.44 6.09
C GLY A 199 11.40 -16.50 5.97
N VAL A 200 11.71 -17.52 5.17
CA VAL A 200 10.85 -18.70 4.92
C VAL A 200 11.14 -19.75 5.99
N GLY A 201 10.13 -20.39 6.52
CA GLY A 201 10.26 -21.53 7.42
C GLY A 201 9.41 -21.43 8.66
N GLU A 202 9.68 -22.30 9.61
CA GLU A 202 9.07 -22.30 10.92
C GLU A 202 9.92 -21.44 11.86
N ASN A 203 9.26 -20.52 12.53
CA ASN A 203 9.90 -19.75 13.59
C ASN A 203 10.12 -20.62 14.81
N THR A 204 11.19 -20.35 15.56
CA THR A 204 11.60 -21.11 16.74
C THR A 204 11.71 -20.22 17.97
N GLY A 205 12.01 -20.80 19.11
CA GLY A 205 12.17 -20.04 20.36
C GLY A 205 10.89 -19.33 20.77
N GLU A 206 10.99 -18.04 21.02
CA GLU A 206 9.88 -17.20 21.46
C GLU A 206 8.80 -16.98 20.37
N PHE A 207 9.15 -17.18 19.09
CA PHE A 207 8.24 -17.06 17.96
C PHE A 207 7.73 -18.40 17.44
N ALA A 208 7.94 -19.49 18.19
CA ALA A 208 7.47 -20.82 17.81
C ALA A 208 5.97 -20.85 17.57
N GLY A 209 5.52 -21.68 16.63
CA GLY A 209 4.11 -21.77 16.23
C GLY A 209 3.71 -20.81 15.11
N LEU A 210 4.64 -20.02 14.56
CA LEU A 210 4.43 -19.23 13.36
C LEU A 210 5.30 -19.79 12.22
N LYS A 211 4.64 -20.18 11.14
CA LYS A 211 5.28 -20.66 9.90
C LYS A 211 5.04 -19.70 8.77
N VAL A 212 6.09 -19.40 8.01
CA VAL A 212 6.09 -18.54 6.83
C VAL A 212 6.37 -19.38 5.60
N PRO A 213 5.37 -19.74 4.78
CA PRO A 213 5.59 -20.42 3.51
C PRO A 213 6.36 -19.56 2.50
N PRO A 214 6.91 -20.16 1.43
CA PRO A 214 7.52 -19.41 0.34
C PRO A 214 6.57 -18.40 -0.27
N LYS A 215 7.12 -17.34 -0.88
CA LYS A 215 6.31 -16.29 -1.52
C LYS A 215 5.36 -16.84 -2.57
N ILE A 216 4.19 -16.23 -2.67
CA ILE A 216 3.19 -16.51 -3.69
C ILE A 216 3.69 -15.99 -5.04
N LYS A 217 3.64 -16.82 -6.07
CA LYS A 217 3.94 -16.41 -7.45
C LYS A 217 2.81 -15.55 -7.99
N LYS A 218 3.13 -14.32 -8.36
CA LYS A 218 2.16 -13.32 -8.82
C LYS A 218 2.36 -12.97 -10.29
N MET A 219 1.35 -12.46 -10.92
CA MET A 219 1.38 -11.96 -12.29
C MET A 219 2.21 -10.68 -12.43
N GLY A 220 2.07 -9.75 -11.48
CA GLY A 220 2.81 -8.50 -11.33
C GLY A 220 3.18 -8.25 -9.87
N TYR A 221 3.65 -7.01 -9.56
CA TYR A 221 4.03 -6.62 -8.20
C TYR A 221 5.11 -7.56 -7.62
N LYS A 222 6.10 -7.91 -8.47
CA LYS A 222 7.04 -8.98 -8.16
C LYS A 222 8.18 -8.56 -7.25
N GLY A 223 8.62 -7.33 -7.32
CA GLY A 223 9.71 -6.80 -6.47
C GLY A 223 9.38 -6.68 -4.97
N VAL A 224 8.16 -6.98 -4.56
CA VAL A 224 7.76 -7.10 -3.16
C VAL A 224 7.06 -8.43 -2.97
N GLU A 225 7.42 -9.15 -1.92
CA GLU A 225 6.85 -10.46 -1.67
C GLU A 225 5.43 -10.37 -1.06
N SER A 226 4.64 -11.39 -1.34
CA SER A 226 3.40 -11.71 -0.64
C SER A 226 3.44 -13.18 -0.26
N THR A 227 3.02 -13.50 0.94
CA THR A 227 3.07 -14.88 1.45
C THR A 227 1.83 -15.21 2.25
N GLU A 228 1.77 -16.43 2.72
CA GLU A 228 0.86 -16.89 3.75
C GLU A 228 1.55 -16.80 5.12
N LEU A 229 0.77 -16.72 6.18
CA LEU A 229 1.22 -16.89 7.55
C LEU A 229 0.36 -17.96 8.21
N VAL A 230 0.98 -19.01 8.72
CA VAL A 230 0.28 -20.11 9.40
C VAL A 230 0.61 -20.03 10.88
N PHE A 231 -0.41 -19.84 11.70
CA PHE A 231 -0.35 -19.81 13.14
C PHE A 231 -0.85 -21.17 13.66
N ASP A 232 0.01 -21.90 14.36
CA ASP A 232 -0.28 -23.20 14.96
C ASP A 232 0.27 -23.22 16.39
N GLY A 233 -0.56 -22.76 17.33
CA GLY A 233 -0.16 -22.59 18.72
C GLY A 233 0.82 -21.44 18.94
N TYR A 234 0.83 -20.41 18.07
CA TYR A 234 1.69 -19.24 18.27
C TYR A 234 1.30 -18.47 19.53
N ARG A 235 2.26 -18.32 20.44
CA ARG A 235 2.05 -17.62 21.72
C ARG A 235 2.42 -16.16 21.59
N CYS A 236 1.42 -15.30 21.72
CA CYS A 236 1.57 -13.84 21.68
C CYS A 236 1.36 -13.27 23.10
N PRO A 237 2.32 -12.55 23.67
CA PRO A 237 2.14 -11.89 24.96
C PRO A 237 0.96 -10.90 24.94
N ALA A 238 0.26 -10.76 26.09
CA ALA A 238 -0.87 -9.83 26.17
C ALA A 238 -0.46 -8.36 25.94
N GLU A 239 0.77 -8.01 26.26
CA GLU A 239 1.38 -6.70 26.01
C GLU A 239 1.54 -6.39 24.50
N ASN A 240 1.49 -7.41 23.64
CA ASN A 240 1.53 -7.27 22.18
C ASN A 240 0.13 -7.10 21.57
N ILE A 241 -0.94 -7.02 22.36
CA ILE A 241 -2.21 -6.47 21.89
C ILE A 241 -2.00 -4.97 21.60
N LEU A 242 -2.39 -4.51 20.42
CA LEU A 242 -2.22 -3.11 20.02
C LEU A 242 -2.95 -2.17 20.99
N GLY A 243 -2.20 -1.34 21.73
CA GLY A 243 -2.69 -0.49 22.80
C GLY A 243 -2.70 -1.14 24.19
N GLY A 244 -2.19 -2.37 24.30
CA GLY A 244 -2.22 -3.18 25.51
C GLY A 244 -3.57 -3.89 25.72
N GLU A 245 -3.62 -4.84 26.66
CA GLU A 245 -4.80 -5.69 26.85
C GLU A 245 -6.04 -4.87 27.28
N GLU A 246 -5.88 -3.94 28.20
CA GLU A 246 -6.99 -3.15 28.76
C GLU A 246 -7.69 -2.29 27.70
N ALA A 247 -6.94 -1.60 26.83
CA ALA A 247 -7.47 -0.68 25.83
C ALA A 247 -7.70 -1.34 24.47
N GLY A 248 -6.95 -2.39 24.13
CA GLY A 248 -6.90 -2.96 22.78
C GLY A 248 -7.72 -4.24 22.58
N LEU A 249 -8.01 -4.98 23.67
CA LEU A 249 -8.77 -6.23 23.56
C LEU A 249 -10.16 -5.97 22.97
N ASN A 250 -10.53 -6.75 21.94
CA ASN A 250 -11.79 -6.62 21.19
C ASN A 250 -11.99 -5.26 20.45
N GLY A 251 -10.96 -4.39 20.41
CA GLY A 251 -10.94 -3.14 19.65
C GLY A 251 -10.35 -3.25 18.24
N GLY A 252 -9.75 -4.38 17.92
CA GLY A 252 -8.89 -4.56 16.73
C GLY A 252 -9.60 -4.31 15.40
N PHE A 253 -10.89 -4.66 15.28
CA PHE A 253 -11.60 -4.41 14.03
C PHE A 253 -11.68 -2.91 13.70
N SER A 254 -12.02 -2.07 14.67
CA SER A 254 -12.11 -0.62 14.45
C SER A 254 -10.74 0.00 14.18
N GLN A 255 -9.69 -0.45 14.88
CA GLN A 255 -8.31 -0.03 14.64
C GLN A 255 -7.85 -0.33 13.22
N MET A 256 -8.06 -1.57 12.75
CA MET A 256 -7.66 -2.00 11.41
C MET A 256 -8.47 -1.32 10.30
N MET A 257 -9.77 -1.06 10.52
CA MET A 257 -10.60 -0.33 9.55
C MET A 257 -10.20 1.15 9.43
N ASP A 258 -9.79 1.78 10.52
CA ASP A 258 -9.24 3.14 10.52
C ASP A 258 -7.90 3.19 9.75
N ALA A 259 -7.02 2.23 9.97
CA ALA A 259 -5.76 2.13 9.24
C ALA A 259 -5.95 1.89 7.73
N LEU A 260 -6.99 1.16 7.33
CA LEU A 260 -7.35 1.01 5.92
C LEU A 260 -7.79 2.33 5.27
N GLU A 261 -8.22 3.32 6.03
CA GLU A 261 -8.58 4.63 5.48
C GLU A 261 -7.33 5.35 4.94
N VAL A 262 -6.23 5.36 5.69
CA VAL A 262 -4.95 5.90 5.21
C VAL A 262 -4.31 5.00 4.15
N GLY A 263 -4.48 3.69 4.26
CA GLY A 263 -4.07 2.72 3.23
C GLY A 263 -4.73 2.99 1.88
N ARG A 264 -6.01 3.40 1.85
CA ARG A 264 -6.69 3.78 0.59
C ARG A 264 -6.07 5.00 -0.08
N VAL A 265 -5.60 5.98 0.68
CA VAL A 265 -4.86 7.13 0.14
C VAL A 265 -3.53 6.66 -0.47
N ASN A 266 -2.82 5.75 0.21
CA ASN A 266 -1.61 5.13 -0.35
C ASN A 266 -1.90 4.42 -1.68
N VAL A 267 -2.91 3.55 -1.75
CA VAL A 267 -3.27 2.84 -3.00
C VAL A 267 -3.70 3.83 -4.09
N ALA A 268 -4.39 4.91 -3.75
CA ALA A 268 -4.74 5.97 -4.71
C ALA A 268 -3.49 6.63 -5.28
N ALA A 269 -2.53 7.03 -4.44
CA ALA A 269 -1.25 7.60 -4.87
C ALA A 269 -0.47 6.64 -5.80
N ARG A 270 -0.50 5.34 -5.50
CA ARG A 270 0.09 4.30 -6.37
C ARG A 270 -0.61 4.23 -7.73
N GLY A 271 -1.93 4.38 -7.74
CA GLY A 271 -2.73 4.45 -8.97
C GLY A 271 -2.37 5.66 -9.83
N VAL A 272 -2.13 6.82 -9.21
CA VAL A 272 -1.66 8.03 -9.89
C VAL A 272 -0.27 7.81 -10.47
N GLY A 273 0.67 7.25 -9.69
CA GLY A 273 2.05 7.01 -10.14
C GLY A 273 2.12 6.10 -11.37
N ILE A 274 1.40 4.97 -11.35
CA ILE A 274 1.39 4.04 -12.50
C ILE A 274 0.70 4.67 -13.73
N ALA A 275 -0.38 5.44 -13.53
CA ALA A 275 -1.06 6.15 -14.60
C ALA A 275 -0.16 7.22 -15.24
N GLN A 276 0.56 7.98 -14.40
CA GLN A 276 1.54 8.98 -14.83
C GLN A 276 2.65 8.35 -15.68
N ARG A 277 3.22 7.23 -15.22
CA ARG A 277 4.28 6.54 -15.96
C ARG A 277 3.78 5.99 -17.29
N ALA A 278 2.59 5.41 -17.32
CA ALA A 278 1.98 4.92 -18.55
C ALA A 278 1.76 6.05 -19.58
N LEU A 279 1.36 7.23 -19.12
CA LEU A 279 1.22 8.44 -19.96
C LEU A 279 2.59 8.90 -20.49
N GLU A 280 3.62 8.96 -19.68
CA GLU A 280 4.98 9.35 -20.07
C GLU A 280 5.53 8.43 -21.18
N LEU A 281 5.37 7.11 -21.01
CA LEU A 281 5.77 6.12 -22.01
C LEU A 281 5.00 6.28 -23.32
N ALA A 282 3.69 6.48 -23.24
CA ALA A 282 2.84 6.68 -24.40
C ALA A 282 3.20 7.96 -25.18
N LEU A 283 3.44 9.07 -24.45
CA LEU A 283 3.85 10.35 -25.06
C LEU A 283 5.20 10.23 -25.78
N ARG A 284 6.19 9.56 -25.18
CA ARG A 284 7.49 9.33 -25.80
C ARG A 284 7.33 8.49 -27.07
N TYR A 285 6.73 7.30 -26.91
CA TYR A 285 6.60 6.36 -28.02
C TYR A 285 5.80 6.94 -29.19
N ALA A 286 4.74 7.68 -28.92
CA ALA A 286 3.89 8.30 -29.96
C ALA A 286 4.65 9.32 -30.81
N GLN A 287 5.65 10.00 -30.26
CA GLN A 287 6.50 10.97 -30.99
C GLN A 287 7.62 10.30 -31.80
N GLU A 288 8.11 9.14 -31.33
CA GLU A 288 9.21 8.42 -31.98
C GLU A 288 8.70 7.48 -33.09
N ARG A 289 7.61 6.75 -32.82
CA ARG A 289 7.05 5.77 -33.75
C ARG A 289 6.38 6.42 -34.94
N LYS A 290 6.76 5.98 -36.15
CA LYS A 290 6.16 6.49 -37.40
C LYS A 290 5.32 5.42 -38.10
N THR A 291 4.16 5.83 -38.61
CA THR A 291 3.31 5.06 -39.52
C THR A 291 2.73 6.00 -40.57
N PHE A 292 2.45 5.50 -41.78
CA PHE A 292 1.92 6.31 -42.87
C PHE A 292 2.75 7.60 -43.12
N GLY A 293 4.08 7.50 -42.95
CA GLY A 293 5.02 8.59 -43.24
C GLY A 293 5.17 9.67 -42.18
N LYS A 294 4.50 9.58 -41.02
CA LYS A 294 4.54 10.59 -39.94
C LYS A 294 4.54 9.93 -38.53
N PRO A 295 4.94 10.68 -37.48
CA PRO A 295 4.79 10.22 -36.11
C PRO A 295 3.35 9.84 -35.78
N ILE A 296 3.15 8.77 -34.99
CA ILE A 296 1.77 8.36 -34.63
C ILE A 296 1.05 9.41 -33.76
N ALA A 297 1.78 10.27 -33.06
CA ALA A 297 1.24 11.41 -32.33
C ALA A 297 0.44 12.40 -33.23
N GLU A 298 0.65 12.38 -34.55
CA GLU A 298 -0.09 13.23 -35.50
C GLU A 298 -1.43 12.61 -35.96
N HIS A 299 -1.72 11.38 -35.52
CA HIS A 299 -3.01 10.75 -35.78
C HIS A 299 -4.02 11.12 -34.69
N GLN A 300 -5.18 11.64 -35.09
CA GLN A 300 -6.25 12.13 -34.19
C GLN A 300 -6.64 11.07 -33.12
N ALA A 301 -6.74 9.79 -33.50
CA ALA A 301 -7.07 8.71 -32.57
C ALA A 301 -6.04 8.55 -31.46
N ILE A 302 -4.75 8.79 -31.72
CA ILE A 302 -3.69 8.77 -30.70
C ILE A 302 -3.77 10.02 -29.81
N GLN A 303 -4.03 11.19 -30.39
CA GLN A 303 -4.20 12.43 -29.63
C GLN A 303 -5.36 12.34 -28.63
N PHE A 304 -6.48 11.72 -29.02
CA PHE A 304 -7.62 11.52 -28.13
C PHE A 304 -7.24 10.61 -26.94
N LYS A 305 -6.55 9.49 -27.19
CA LYS A 305 -6.06 8.61 -26.12
C LYS A 305 -5.15 9.35 -25.15
N LEU A 306 -4.17 10.10 -25.63
CA LEU A 306 -3.26 10.89 -24.80
C LEU A 306 -4.00 11.96 -23.98
N ALA A 307 -5.00 12.62 -24.55
CA ALA A 307 -5.83 13.61 -23.86
C ALA A 307 -6.67 12.97 -22.75
N ASP A 308 -7.29 11.82 -23.02
CA ASP A 308 -8.06 11.06 -22.02
C ASP A 308 -7.17 10.57 -20.89
N MET A 309 -5.99 10.01 -21.20
CA MET A 309 -5.01 9.57 -20.20
C MET A 309 -4.56 10.74 -19.31
N ALA A 310 -4.21 11.89 -19.90
CA ALA A 310 -3.81 13.08 -19.13
C ALA A 310 -4.91 13.55 -18.18
N THR A 311 -6.15 13.57 -18.65
CA THR A 311 -7.32 13.94 -17.85
C THR A 311 -7.54 12.99 -16.68
N GLN A 312 -7.41 11.66 -16.92
CA GLN A 312 -7.54 10.65 -15.87
C GLN A 312 -6.45 10.79 -14.80
N VAL A 313 -5.21 11.03 -15.21
CA VAL A 313 -4.07 11.23 -14.27
C VAL A 313 -4.31 12.44 -13.37
N ASP A 314 -4.71 13.57 -13.95
CA ASP A 314 -4.92 14.81 -13.19
C ASP A 314 -6.10 14.70 -12.22
N ALA A 315 -7.22 14.16 -12.67
CA ALA A 315 -8.39 13.92 -11.83
C ALA A 315 -8.08 12.95 -10.68
N ALA A 316 -7.32 11.88 -10.93
CA ALA A 316 -6.92 10.92 -9.91
C ALA A 316 -6.02 11.58 -8.85
N ARG A 317 -5.06 12.41 -9.28
CA ARG A 317 -4.17 13.17 -8.39
C ARG A 317 -4.95 14.13 -7.51
N LEU A 318 -5.86 14.91 -8.08
CA LEU A 318 -6.70 15.85 -7.34
C LEU A 318 -7.54 15.16 -6.27
N LEU A 319 -8.19 14.04 -6.58
CA LEU A 319 -8.96 13.26 -5.60
C LEU A 319 -8.07 12.69 -4.49
N THR A 320 -6.88 12.20 -4.83
CA THR A 320 -5.92 11.64 -3.87
C THR A 320 -5.44 12.70 -2.89
N LEU A 321 -4.99 13.87 -3.40
CA LEU A 321 -4.52 14.97 -2.56
C LEU A 321 -5.65 15.57 -1.71
N ARG A 322 -6.87 15.65 -2.23
CA ARG A 322 -8.03 16.07 -1.43
C ARG A 322 -8.26 15.15 -0.24
N ALA A 323 -8.23 13.83 -0.44
CA ALA A 323 -8.43 12.86 0.64
C ALA A 323 -7.33 12.95 1.70
N ALA A 324 -6.06 13.09 1.27
CA ALA A 324 -4.91 13.22 2.15
C ALA A 324 -5.01 14.52 3.00
N ARG A 325 -5.25 15.66 2.37
CA ARG A 325 -5.36 16.96 3.05
C ARG A 325 -6.49 17.01 4.08
N LEU A 326 -7.65 16.42 3.80
CA LEU A 326 -8.73 16.30 4.77
C LEU A 326 -8.30 15.51 6.00
N LYS A 327 -7.55 14.42 5.79
CA LYS A 327 -7.02 13.62 6.90
C LYS A 327 -6.00 14.41 7.73
N ASP A 328 -5.09 15.12 7.08
CA ASP A 328 -4.08 15.97 7.74
C ASP A 328 -4.74 17.12 8.55
N ALA A 329 -5.85 17.65 8.05
CA ALA A 329 -6.65 18.65 8.77
C ALA A 329 -7.47 18.08 9.95
N GLY A 330 -7.37 16.75 10.22
CA GLY A 330 -8.17 16.09 11.24
C GLY A 330 -9.65 15.93 10.90
N GLU A 331 -10.01 16.17 9.63
CA GLU A 331 -11.38 16.04 9.16
C GLU A 331 -11.71 14.60 8.77
N ARG A 332 -13.01 14.31 8.72
CA ARG A 332 -13.51 13.00 8.29
C ARG A 332 -13.27 12.81 6.79
N SER A 333 -12.45 11.84 6.43
CA SER A 333 -12.02 11.58 5.05
C SER A 333 -12.39 10.20 4.50
N ASP A 334 -13.17 9.41 5.23
CA ASP A 334 -13.52 8.02 4.89
C ASP A 334 -14.22 7.87 3.52
N LEU A 335 -15.07 8.83 3.15
CA LEU A 335 -15.74 8.89 1.85
C LEU A 335 -14.73 9.26 0.75
N GLU A 336 -13.98 10.31 0.98
CA GLU A 336 -13.02 10.88 0.02
C GLU A 336 -11.87 9.92 -0.26
N ALA A 337 -11.35 9.21 0.76
CA ALA A 337 -10.35 8.17 0.60
C ALA A 337 -10.88 6.99 -0.26
N GLY A 338 -12.15 6.59 -0.04
CA GLY A 338 -12.81 5.58 -0.87
C GLY A 338 -12.95 6.02 -2.32
N MET A 339 -13.37 7.28 -2.56
CA MET A 339 -13.49 7.87 -3.90
C MET A 339 -12.14 7.96 -4.60
N ALA A 340 -11.11 8.43 -3.90
CA ALA A 340 -9.74 8.54 -4.41
C ALA A 340 -9.21 7.18 -4.83
N LYS A 341 -9.31 6.17 -3.95
CA LYS A 341 -8.86 4.80 -4.24
C LYS A 341 -9.57 4.20 -5.45
N LEU A 342 -10.89 4.30 -5.49
CA LEU A 342 -11.68 3.79 -6.61
C LEU A 342 -11.26 4.43 -7.92
N PHE A 343 -11.26 5.76 -7.98
CA PHE A 343 -10.98 6.49 -9.22
C PHE A 343 -9.54 6.29 -9.68
N ALA A 344 -8.55 6.46 -8.78
CA ALA A 344 -7.14 6.34 -9.14
C ALA A 344 -6.75 4.92 -9.58
N SER A 345 -7.34 3.88 -8.99
CA SER A 345 -7.12 2.49 -9.41
C SER A 345 -7.65 2.23 -10.82
N GLU A 346 -8.86 2.70 -11.13
CA GLU A 346 -9.46 2.56 -12.46
C GLU A 346 -8.72 3.41 -13.50
N ALA A 347 -8.28 4.63 -13.13
CA ALA A 347 -7.46 5.50 -13.99
C ALA A 347 -6.10 4.84 -14.30
N GLY A 348 -5.45 4.22 -13.30
CA GLY A 348 -4.22 3.46 -13.49
C GLY A 348 -4.40 2.35 -14.52
N ARG A 349 -5.44 1.52 -14.36
CA ARG A 349 -5.76 0.47 -15.31
C ARG A 349 -6.05 1.02 -16.71
N PHE A 350 -6.86 2.09 -16.81
CA PHE A 350 -7.17 2.72 -18.08
C PHE A 350 -5.90 3.22 -18.80
N CYS A 351 -5.05 3.96 -18.09
CA CYS A 351 -3.83 4.52 -18.67
C CYS A 351 -2.84 3.45 -19.15
N VAL A 352 -2.66 2.37 -18.40
CA VAL A 352 -1.76 1.29 -18.85
C VAL A 352 -2.32 0.53 -20.04
N GLU A 353 -3.63 0.31 -20.10
CA GLU A 353 -4.30 -0.30 -21.26
C GLU A 353 -4.13 0.56 -22.53
N GLU A 354 -4.39 1.87 -22.44
CA GLU A 354 -4.26 2.77 -23.57
C GLU A 354 -2.80 2.95 -24.01
N SER A 355 -1.86 3.02 -23.06
CA SER A 355 -0.43 3.07 -23.37
C SER A 355 0.03 1.80 -24.08
N LEU A 356 -0.37 0.62 -23.62
CA LEU A 356 -0.06 -0.65 -24.27
C LEU A 356 -0.58 -0.68 -25.71
N ARG A 357 -1.80 -0.20 -25.96
CA ARG A 357 -2.38 -0.09 -27.30
C ARG A 357 -1.64 0.90 -28.19
N ILE A 358 -1.15 2.01 -27.64
CA ILE A 358 -0.33 2.99 -28.38
C ILE A 358 1.00 2.34 -28.81
N HIS A 359 1.61 1.50 -27.97
CA HIS A 359 2.80 0.75 -28.31
C HIS A 359 2.55 -0.37 -29.33
N GLY A 360 1.29 -0.81 -29.50
CA GLY A 360 0.92 -1.87 -30.43
C GLY A 360 1.62 -3.20 -30.09
N GLY A 361 2.15 -3.88 -31.09
CA GLY A 361 2.85 -5.16 -30.90
C GLY A 361 4.05 -5.08 -29.95
N TYR A 362 4.75 -3.96 -29.93
CA TYR A 362 5.86 -3.73 -29.00
C TYR A 362 5.41 -3.63 -27.54
N GLY A 363 4.19 -3.14 -27.27
CA GLY A 363 3.64 -3.14 -25.92
C GLY A 363 3.39 -4.53 -25.32
N TYR A 364 3.38 -5.57 -26.17
CA TYR A 364 3.23 -6.98 -25.76
C TYR A 364 4.58 -7.68 -25.56
N SER A 365 5.70 -6.99 -25.85
CA SER A 365 7.04 -7.51 -25.66
C SER A 365 7.60 -7.11 -24.29
N LYS A 366 8.33 -8.02 -23.65
CA LYS A 366 9.04 -7.76 -22.39
C LYS A 366 10.18 -6.74 -22.52
N GLU A 367 10.56 -6.35 -23.73
CA GLU A 367 11.56 -5.31 -24.00
C GLU A 367 11.03 -3.88 -23.71
N TYR A 368 9.72 -3.74 -23.53
CA TYR A 368 9.07 -2.46 -23.29
C TYR A 368 8.41 -2.44 -21.91
N GLU A 369 8.73 -1.45 -21.13
CA GLU A 369 8.31 -1.28 -19.74
C GLU A 369 6.77 -1.36 -19.55
N ILE A 370 5.98 -1.00 -20.55
CA ILE A 370 4.52 -0.93 -20.43
C ILE A 370 3.88 -2.29 -20.13
N GLU A 371 4.48 -3.40 -20.56
CA GLU A 371 3.95 -4.73 -20.26
C GLU A 371 4.00 -5.02 -18.74
N ARG A 372 5.06 -4.55 -18.04
CA ARG A 372 5.19 -4.66 -16.58
C ARG A 372 4.10 -3.85 -15.89
N LEU A 373 3.90 -2.60 -16.30
CA LEU A 373 2.85 -1.74 -15.74
C LEU A 373 1.46 -2.39 -15.93
N TYR A 374 1.24 -3.04 -17.08
CA TYR A 374 -0.02 -3.73 -17.38
C TYR A 374 -0.27 -4.92 -16.42
N ARG A 375 0.78 -5.68 -16.07
CA ARG A 375 0.68 -6.76 -15.09
C ARG A 375 0.52 -6.26 -13.65
N ASP A 376 1.04 -5.08 -13.35
CA ASP A 376 1.02 -4.48 -12.01
C ASP A 376 -0.34 -3.82 -11.69
N ALA A 377 -0.94 -3.13 -12.65
CA ALA A 377 -2.15 -2.33 -12.45
C ALA A 377 -3.36 -3.09 -11.86
N PRO A 378 -3.67 -4.34 -12.22
CA PRO A 378 -4.81 -5.08 -11.67
C PRO A 378 -4.80 -5.22 -10.14
N LEU A 379 -3.62 -5.22 -9.51
CA LEU A 379 -3.51 -5.26 -8.05
C LEU A 379 -4.29 -4.13 -7.39
N LEU A 380 -4.23 -2.93 -7.96
CA LEU A 380 -4.87 -1.74 -7.40
C LEU A 380 -6.40 -1.82 -7.38
N LEU A 381 -7.00 -2.60 -8.28
CA LEU A 381 -8.45 -2.83 -8.31
C LEU A 381 -8.91 -3.78 -7.20
N ILE A 382 -8.01 -4.65 -6.73
CA ILE A 382 -8.30 -5.78 -5.85
C ILE A 382 -7.84 -5.50 -4.41
N GLY A 383 -6.60 -5.02 -4.25
CA GLY A 383 -5.97 -4.81 -2.94
C GLY A 383 -6.64 -3.70 -2.12
N GLU A 384 -6.60 -3.85 -0.79
CA GLU A 384 -7.14 -2.91 0.21
C GLU A 384 -8.62 -2.55 -0.01
N GLY A 385 -9.41 -3.56 -0.35
CA GLY A 385 -10.82 -3.45 -0.71
C GLY A 385 -11.02 -3.23 -2.20
N THR A 386 -11.69 -4.20 -2.84
CA THR A 386 -11.94 -4.18 -4.29
C THR A 386 -12.68 -2.92 -4.73
N SER A 387 -12.64 -2.60 -6.03
CA SER A 387 -13.43 -1.50 -6.61
C SER A 387 -14.92 -1.59 -6.25
N GLU A 388 -15.48 -2.80 -6.15
CA GLU A 388 -16.86 -3.05 -5.73
C GLU A 388 -17.08 -2.72 -4.25
N ILE A 389 -16.15 -3.12 -3.39
CA ILE A 389 -16.19 -2.77 -1.96
C ILE A 389 -16.09 -1.26 -1.76
N GLN A 390 -15.24 -0.56 -2.54
CA GLN A 390 -15.18 0.91 -2.47
C GLN A 390 -16.53 1.54 -2.86
N ARG A 391 -17.20 1.06 -3.93
CA ARG A 391 -18.54 1.53 -4.32
C ARG A 391 -19.56 1.32 -3.20
N MET A 392 -19.54 0.16 -2.53
CA MET A 392 -20.42 -0.11 -1.38
C MET A 392 -20.13 0.84 -0.21
N VAL A 393 -18.86 1.07 0.12
CA VAL A 393 -18.46 1.98 1.22
C VAL A 393 -18.89 3.40 0.90
N ILE A 394 -18.59 3.90 -0.31
CA ILE A 394 -18.98 5.24 -0.78
C ILE A 394 -20.50 5.41 -0.69
N GLY A 395 -21.28 4.50 -1.26
CA GLY A 395 -22.74 4.57 -1.25
C GLY A 395 -23.32 4.61 0.17
N ARG A 396 -22.82 3.74 1.06
CA ARG A 396 -23.21 3.73 2.48
C ARG A 396 -22.89 5.03 3.19
N LYS A 397 -21.69 5.57 2.98
CA LYS A 397 -21.24 6.81 3.64
C LYS A 397 -22.02 8.04 3.14
N LEU A 398 -22.31 8.11 1.84
CA LEU A 398 -23.18 9.14 1.28
C LEU A 398 -24.56 9.15 1.94
N LEU A 399 -25.21 7.97 2.03
CA LEU A 399 -26.52 7.85 2.69
C LEU A 399 -26.46 8.19 4.18
N GLN A 400 -25.37 7.86 4.88
CA GLN A 400 -25.18 8.23 6.29
C GLN A 400 -24.99 9.74 6.49
N ARG A 401 -24.25 10.43 5.59
CA ARG A 401 -23.99 11.87 5.67
C ARG A 401 -25.24 12.72 5.30
N HIS A 402 -26.15 12.15 4.53
CA HIS A 402 -27.37 12.82 4.04
C HIS A 402 -28.65 12.12 4.53
N LYS A 403 -28.60 11.60 5.74
CA LYS A 403 -29.80 10.99 6.35
C LYS A 403 -30.87 12.05 6.59
N LEU A 404 -32.07 11.84 6.01
CA LEU A 404 -33.28 12.68 6.16
C LEU A 404 -33.85 12.55 7.57
#